data_fe1420a7c31680de58c1b811da0026a8
#
_entry.id   fe1420a7c31680de58c1b811da0026a8
#
_cell.length_a   1.000
_cell.length_b   1.000
_cell.length_c   1.000
_cell.angle_alpha   90.00
_cell.angle_beta   90.00
_cell.angle_gamma   90.00
#
_symmetry.space_group_name_H-M   'P 1'
#
loop_
_entity.id
_entity.type
_entity.pdbx_description
1 polymer ?
#
loop_
_entity_poly.entity_id
_entity_poly.type
_entity_poly.pdbx_seq_one_letter_code
_entity_poly.pdbx_strand_id
1 'polypeptide(L)'
;MVNQRSNIMKTLNRLNYCLRLLFISIAFFCFKTSRASNFNAPKDTVNQTNKFKLKTVIVDAGHGGFRTGASGKYSVEKNVTLQIAFKLQKAIEKELSDVKVVMTRTTDDDILWQKRSDIANDAKGDIFISIHCNSLPDRIVRSASGKKTRVANRSGKGVLLLVYGFHRTKEEEKAIKDTRLSDEEEMDAVIDPNDPAAMILMNEYKRKYRKQSVRFASILNQEFIENDGRRSEGIREQGVLVLCHSAMPAVLVETGYINNPDEEDYLNSEEGQNQIVATIVRALKTLKTEVEA
;
A
#
# COMPACT_ATOMS: atom_id res chain seq x y z
N MET A 1 55.69 41.27 -52.38
CA MET A 1 54.77 40.92 -51.27
C MET A 1 53.87 39.66 -51.53
N VAL A 2 53.58 39.31 -52.77
CA VAL A 2 52.69 38.16 -53.13
C VAL A 2 53.34 36.80 -52.82
N ASN A 3 54.64 36.65 -53.01
CA ASN A 3 55.35 35.36 -52.87
C ASN A 3 55.53 34.95 -51.38
N GLN A 4 55.57 35.90 -50.45
CA GLN A 4 55.73 35.63 -48.99
C GLN A 4 54.44 35.11 -48.37
N ARG A 5 53.28 35.58 -48.79
CA ARG A 5 51.96 35.12 -48.37
C ARG A 5 51.66 33.66 -48.83
N SER A 6 52.08 33.30 -50.00
CA SER A 6 51.91 31.93 -50.53
C SER A 6 52.73 30.91 -49.76
N ASN A 7 53.94 31.26 -49.32
CA ASN A 7 54.78 30.35 -48.49
C ASN A 7 54.25 30.18 -47.08
N ILE A 8 53.74 31.26 -46.49
CA ILE A 8 53.13 31.17 -45.15
C ILE A 8 51.87 30.28 -45.14
N MET A 9 51.02 30.41 -46.17
CA MET A 9 49.83 29.54 -46.30
C MET A 9 50.17 28.07 -46.52
N LYS A 10 51.19 27.78 -47.30
CA LYS A 10 51.67 26.38 -47.49
C LYS A 10 52.23 25.77 -46.20
N THR A 11 52.92 26.58 -45.39
CA THR A 11 53.46 26.13 -44.11
C THR A 11 52.33 25.89 -43.05
N LEU A 12 51.35 26.79 -43.01
CA LEU A 12 50.17 26.62 -42.16
C LEU A 12 49.33 25.39 -42.53
N ASN A 13 49.16 25.12 -43.82
CA ASN A 13 48.44 23.92 -44.24
C ASN A 13 49.21 22.62 -43.91
N ARG A 14 50.55 22.61 -44.03
CA ARG A 14 51.35 21.47 -43.58
C ARG A 14 51.30 21.25 -42.07
N LEU A 15 51.31 22.33 -41.29
CA LEU A 15 51.18 22.24 -39.84
C LEU A 15 49.83 21.68 -39.41
N ASN A 16 48.73 22.14 -40.01
CA ASN A 16 47.40 21.62 -39.81
C ASN A 16 47.26 20.15 -40.20
N TYR A 17 47.95 19.70 -41.25
CA TYR A 17 47.92 18.31 -41.65
C TYR A 17 48.68 17.41 -40.65
N CYS A 18 49.83 17.85 -40.17
CA CYS A 18 50.59 17.17 -39.14
C CYS A 18 49.84 17.08 -37.81
N LEU A 19 49.16 18.17 -37.39
CA LEU A 19 48.28 18.16 -36.18
C LEU A 19 47.11 17.17 -36.31
N ARG A 20 46.49 17.10 -37.49
CA ARG A 20 45.37 16.12 -37.72
C ARG A 20 45.86 14.68 -37.68
N LEU A 21 47.04 14.38 -38.22
CA LEU A 21 47.65 13.05 -38.16
C LEU A 21 48.06 12.68 -36.72
N LEU A 22 48.52 13.65 -35.93
CA LEU A 22 48.85 13.44 -34.52
C LEU A 22 47.61 13.13 -33.69
N PHE A 23 46.48 13.82 -33.93
CA PHE A 23 45.20 13.54 -33.27
C PHE A 23 44.64 12.16 -33.63
N ILE A 24 44.78 11.74 -34.88
CA ILE A 24 44.33 10.40 -35.32
C ILE A 24 45.20 9.29 -34.71
N SER A 25 46.50 9.49 -34.54
CA SER A 25 47.39 8.50 -33.91
C SER A 25 47.16 8.42 -32.42
N ILE A 26 46.86 9.52 -31.71
CA ILE A 26 46.51 9.51 -30.29
C ILE A 26 45.16 8.80 -30.05
N ALA A 27 44.15 9.02 -30.90
CA ALA A 27 42.86 8.34 -30.84
C ALA A 27 43.00 6.82 -31.06
N PHE A 28 43.90 6.38 -31.92
CA PHE A 28 44.17 4.95 -32.18
C PHE A 28 44.95 4.30 -31.05
N PHE A 29 45.79 5.05 -30.30
CA PHE A 29 46.56 4.52 -29.18
C PHE A 29 45.70 4.36 -27.93
N CYS A 30 44.73 5.25 -27.71
CA CYS A 30 43.78 5.12 -26.62
C CYS A 30 42.82 3.91 -26.74
N PHE A 31 42.61 3.42 -27.97
CA PHE A 31 41.73 2.24 -28.20
C PHE A 31 42.41 0.89 -27.97
N LYS A 32 43.74 0.84 -27.86
CA LYS A 32 44.47 -0.45 -27.68
C LYS A 32 44.80 -0.82 -26.24
N THR A 33 44.43 -0.02 -25.23
CA THR A 33 44.71 -0.32 -23.85
C THR A 33 43.47 -0.69 -23.03
N SER A 34 42.29 -0.82 -23.65
CA SER A 34 41.18 -1.49 -22.99
C SER A 34 41.44 -3.01 -23.01
N ARG A 35 42.35 -3.49 -22.17
CA ARG A 35 42.25 -4.86 -21.67
C ARG A 35 40.87 -4.96 -21.02
N ALA A 36 39.93 -5.61 -21.68
CA ALA A 36 38.78 -6.18 -21.00
C ALA A 36 39.34 -7.07 -19.90
N SER A 37 39.47 -6.55 -18.68
CA SER A 37 39.46 -7.40 -17.51
C SER A 37 38.18 -8.20 -17.66
N ASN A 38 38.32 -9.53 -17.81
CA ASN A 38 37.19 -10.42 -17.55
C ASN A 38 36.79 -10.16 -16.10
N PHE A 39 35.96 -9.17 -15.91
CA PHE A 39 35.09 -9.13 -14.76
C PHE A 39 34.20 -10.35 -15.01
N ASN A 40 34.56 -11.47 -14.41
CA ASN A 40 33.60 -12.48 -14.06
C ASN A 40 32.67 -11.72 -13.10
N ALA A 41 31.63 -11.09 -13.69
CA ALA A 41 30.48 -10.73 -12.89
C ALA A 41 30.21 -11.98 -12.06
N PRO A 42 30.08 -11.88 -10.72
CA PRO A 42 29.62 -13.00 -9.96
C PRO A 42 28.39 -13.47 -10.74
N LYS A 43 28.38 -14.75 -11.15
CA LYS A 43 27.14 -15.36 -11.61
C LYS A 43 26.17 -14.94 -10.52
N ASP A 44 25.28 -14.01 -10.87
CA ASP A 44 24.08 -13.84 -10.09
C ASP A 44 23.52 -15.24 -9.99
N THR A 45 23.87 -15.94 -8.92
CA THR A 45 22.93 -16.85 -8.31
C THR A 45 21.77 -15.93 -8.06
N VAL A 46 20.88 -15.82 -9.06
CA VAL A 46 19.52 -15.39 -8.85
C VAL A 46 19.08 -16.37 -7.77
N ASN A 47 19.30 -15.96 -6.51
CA ASN A 47 18.64 -16.53 -5.39
C ASN A 47 17.21 -16.55 -5.88
N GLN A 48 16.65 -17.74 -6.00
CA GLN A 48 15.23 -17.91 -6.28
C GLN A 48 14.58 -16.97 -5.31
N THR A 49 14.20 -15.80 -5.81
CA THR A 49 13.48 -14.81 -5.01
C THR A 49 12.30 -15.61 -4.53
N ASN A 50 12.28 -15.92 -3.22
CA ASN A 50 11.16 -16.60 -2.63
C ASN A 50 9.95 -15.77 -3.04
N LYS A 51 9.22 -16.25 -4.05
CA LYS A 51 8.06 -15.53 -4.58
C LYS A 51 7.17 -15.27 -3.39
N PHE A 52 6.75 -14.03 -3.24
CA PHE A 52 5.84 -13.66 -2.16
C PHE A 52 4.60 -14.56 -2.26
N LYS A 53 4.23 -15.19 -1.15
CA LYS A 53 3.02 -16.00 -1.05
C LYS A 53 2.08 -15.37 -0.05
N LEU A 54 0.82 -15.22 -0.40
CA LEU A 54 -0.21 -14.79 0.53
C LEU A 54 -0.57 -15.95 1.47
N LYS A 55 -0.02 -15.93 2.68
CA LYS A 55 -0.19 -17.00 3.69
C LYS A 55 -1.07 -16.58 4.87
N THR A 56 -1.03 -15.31 5.24
CA THR A 56 -1.73 -14.81 6.43
C THR A 56 -2.47 -13.52 6.11
N VAL A 57 -3.79 -13.54 6.20
CA VAL A 57 -4.67 -12.38 6.06
C VAL A 57 -5.12 -11.94 7.45
N ILE A 58 -4.92 -10.68 7.76
CA ILE A 58 -5.43 -10.06 8.98
C ILE A 58 -6.77 -9.40 8.67
N VAL A 59 -7.80 -9.76 9.43
CA VAL A 59 -9.13 -9.16 9.34
C VAL A 59 -9.38 -8.36 10.61
N ASP A 60 -9.45 -7.05 10.46
CA ASP A 60 -9.73 -6.13 11.55
C ASP A 60 -11.19 -5.69 11.51
N ALA A 61 -11.93 -6.00 12.56
CA ALA A 61 -13.28 -5.48 12.77
C ALA A 61 -13.17 -4.14 13.48
N GLY A 62 -13.41 -3.04 12.76
CA GLY A 62 -13.32 -1.69 13.29
C GLY A 62 -14.14 -1.47 14.56
N HIS A 63 -13.67 -0.57 15.45
CA HIS A 63 -14.33 -0.23 16.71
C HIS A 63 -14.47 -1.41 17.68
N GLY A 64 -15.38 -1.31 18.67
CA GLY A 64 -15.62 -2.32 19.70
C GLY A 64 -15.69 -1.72 21.11
N GLY A 65 -16.39 -2.37 22.02
CA GLY A 65 -16.57 -1.92 23.38
C GLY A 65 -17.16 -0.51 23.47
N PHE A 66 -16.47 0.40 24.15
CA PHE A 66 -16.89 1.80 24.30
C PHE A 66 -16.78 2.61 23.00
N ARG A 67 -15.94 2.18 22.08
CA ARG A 67 -15.80 2.82 20.76
C ARG A 67 -16.82 2.24 19.81
N THR A 68 -18.03 2.81 19.83
CA THR A 68 -19.16 2.33 19.00
C THR A 68 -18.96 2.54 17.51
N GLY A 69 -18.09 3.49 17.13
CA GLY A 69 -18.03 3.98 15.76
C GLY A 69 -19.25 4.84 15.39
N ALA A 70 -19.51 4.95 14.11
CA ALA A 70 -20.68 5.66 13.60
C ALA A 70 -21.98 4.94 13.95
N SER A 71 -23.07 5.69 13.98
CA SER A 71 -24.40 5.16 14.29
C SER A 71 -25.36 5.45 13.15
N GLY A 72 -26.17 4.45 12.81
CA GLY A 72 -27.32 4.56 11.97
C GLY A 72 -28.59 4.90 12.78
N LYS A 73 -29.74 4.55 12.23
CA LYS A 73 -31.03 4.70 12.90
C LYS A 73 -31.27 3.61 13.95
N TYR A 74 -30.81 2.38 13.69
CA TYR A 74 -31.06 1.22 14.56
C TYR A 74 -29.80 0.34 14.79
N SER A 75 -28.70 0.63 14.11
CA SER A 75 -27.44 -0.12 14.24
C SER A 75 -26.25 0.77 14.57
N VAL A 76 -25.19 0.15 15.03
CA VAL A 76 -23.89 0.81 15.31
C VAL A 76 -22.77 0.10 14.60
N GLU A 77 -21.79 0.86 14.14
CA GLU A 77 -20.71 0.39 13.30
C GLU A 77 -19.97 -0.83 13.88
N LYS A 78 -19.61 -0.80 15.16
CA LYS A 78 -18.87 -1.90 15.81
C LYS A 78 -19.53 -3.28 15.65
N ASN A 79 -20.87 -3.34 15.62
CA ASN A 79 -21.62 -4.59 15.47
C ASN A 79 -21.62 -5.06 14.02
N VAL A 80 -21.85 -4.13 13.08
CA VAL A 80 -21.85 -4.42 11.63
C VAL A 80 -20.48 -4.90 11.19
N THR A 81 -19.43 -4.20 11.60
CA THR A 81 -18.06 -4.56 11.24
C THR A 81 -17.64 -5.93 11.76
N LEU A 82 -18.06 -6.29 12.99
CA LEU A 82 -17.79 -7.60 13.55
C LEU A 82 -18.52 -8.72 12.80
N GLN A 83 -19.79 -8.50 12.41
CA GLN A 83 -20.56 -9.47 11.63
C GLN A 83 -19.92 -9.72 10.25
N ILE A 84 -19.56 -8.65 9.54
CA ILE A 84 -18.90 -8.75 8.24
C ILE A 84 -17.55 -9.44 8.38
N ALA A 85 -16.75 -9.08 9.39
CA ALA A 85 -15.43 -9.66 9.63
C ALA A 85 -15.50 -11.17 9.90
N PHE A 86 -16.47 -11.65 10.69
CA PHE A 86 -16.69 -13.09 10.90
C PHE A 86 -17.08 -13.84 9.61
N LYS A 87 -17.96 -13.24 8.80
CA LYS A 87 -18.32 -13.83 7.50
C LYS A 87 -17.13 -13.87 6.58
N LEU A 88 -16.32 -12.80 6.58
CA LEU A 88 -15.10 -12.73 5.77
C LEU A 88 -14.08 -13.78 6.20
N GLN A 89 -13.85 -13.95 7.50
CA GLN A 89 -12.99 -15.03 8.01
C GLN A 89 -13.43 -16.39 7.46
N LYS A 90 -14.70 -16.77 7.66
CA LYS A 90 -15.23 -18.05 7.21
C LYS A 90 -15.12 -18.24 5.69
N ALA A 91 -15.35 -17.18 4.93
CA ALA A 91 -15.26 -17.24 3.48
C ALA A 91 -13.82 -17.41 2.99
N ILE A 92 -12.85 -16.72 3.61
CA ILE A 92 -11.42 -16.90 3.29
C ILE A 92 -10.97 -18.32 3.64
N GLU A 93 -11.28 -18.81 4.84
CA GLU A 93 -10.93 -20.17 5.28
C GLU A 93 -11.50 -21.25 4.36
N LYS A 94 -12.70 -21.02 3.81
CA LYS A 94 -13.36 -21.95 2.87
C LYS A 94 -12.76 -21.88 1.46
N GLU A 95 -12.49 -20.68 0.94
CA GLU A 95 -12.20 -20.44 -0.47
C GLU A 95 -10.70 -20.28 -0.78
N LEU A 96 -9.89 -20.04 0.25
CA LEU A 96 -8.43 -19.89 0.22
C LEU A 96 -7.86 -20.75 1.35
N SER A 97 -8.05 -22.07 1.29
CA SER A 97 -7.75 -23.02 2.37
C SER A 97 -6.27 -23.08 2.78
N ASP A 98 -5.38 -22.56 1.95
CA ASP A 98 -3.95 -22.42 2.22
C ASP A 98 -3.58 -21.08 2.86
N VAL A 99 -4.58 -20.23 3.17
CA VAL A 99 -4.42 -18.92 3.78
C VAL A 99 -4.95 -18.94 5.22
N LYS A 100 -4.08 -18.62 6.17
CA LYS A 100 -4.46 -18.41 7.58
C LYS A 100 -5.17 -17.07 7.72
N VAL A 101 -6.23 -17.04 8.53
CA VAL A 101 -6.90 -15.80 8.91
C VAL A 101 -6.64 -15.50 10.38
N VAL A 102 -6.29 -14.25 10.69
CA VAL A 102 -6.15 -13.76 12.05
C VAL A 102 -7.07 -12.57 12.24
N MET A 103 -7.97 -12.68 13.23
CA MET A 103 -8.89 -11.60 13.60
C MET A 103 -8.26 -10.71 14.67
N THR A 104 -8.44 -9.39 14.57
CA THR A 104 -7.98 -8.47 15.63
C THR A 104 -8.88 -8.53 16.87
N ARG A 105 -10.17 -8.80 16.69
CA ARG A 105 -11.14 -9.09 17.75
C ARG A 105 -12.19 -10.08 17.27
N THR A 106 -12.70 -10.87 18.21
CA THR A 106 -13.76 -11.85 17.98
C THR A 106 -15.00 -11.61 18.87
N THR A 107 -14.93 -10.60 19.72
CA THR A 107 -15.99 -10.19 20.65
C THR A 107 -16.15 -8.67 20.61
N ASP A 108 -17.08 -8.12 21.38
CA ASP A 108 -17.29 -6.67 21.49
C ASP A 108 -16.24 -6.02 22.41
N ASP A 109 -14.96 -6.30 22.17
CA ASP A 109 -13.86 -5.78 22.96
C ASP A 109 -13.42 -4.40 22.51
N ASP A 110 -13.02 -3.56 23.46
CA ASP A 110 -12.42 -2.25 23.21
C ASP A 110 -10.92 -2.38 22.92
N ILE A 111 -10.57 -2.82 21.72
CA ILE A 111 -9.17 -2.97 21.29
C ILE A 111 -8.68 -1.66 20.68
N LEU A 112 -7.65 -1.08 21.28
CA LEU A 112 -6.98 0.12 20.77
C LEU A 112 -6.38 -0.15 19.38
N TRP A 113 -6.38 0.86 18.52
CA TRP A 113 -5.84 0.78 17.16
C TRP A 113 -4.39 0.25 17.13
N GLN A 114 -3.55 0.64 18.10
CA GLN A 114 -2.19 0.14 18.22
C GLN A 114 -2.16 -1.37 18.47
N LYS A 115 -2.94 -1.86 19.43
CA LYS A 115 -3.01 -3.30 19.74
C LYS A 115 -3.48 -4.13 18.55
N ARG A 116 -4.36 -3.59 17.69
CA ARG A 116 -4.79 -4.25 16.44
C ARG A 116 -3.62 -4.43 15.48
N SER A 117 -2.80 -3.38 15.34
CA SER A 117 -1.58 -3.45 14.52
C SER A 117 -0.54 -4.38 15.13
N ASP A 118 -0.40 -4.41 16.47
CA ASP A 118 0.52 -5.34 17.15
C ASP A 118 0.08 -6.80 16.88
N ILE A 119 -1.20 -7.13 17.02
CA ILE A 119 -1.73 -8.47 16.69
C ILE A 119 -1.40 -8.84 15.23
N ALA A 120 -1.54 -7.89 14.30
CA ALA A 120 -1.24 -8.11 12.89
C ALA A 120 0.25 -8.36 12.65
N ASN A 121 1.10 -7.57 13.29
CA ASN A 121 2.55 -7.64 13.17
C ASN A 121 3.10 -8.93 13.83
N ASP A 122 2.62 -9.28 15.03
CA ASP A 122 2.99 -10.53 15.73
C ASP A 122 2.59 -11.78 14.93
N ALA A 123 1.46 -11.68 14.20
CA ALA A 123 1.02 -12.76 13.31
C ALA A 123 1.80 -12.81 11.99
N LYS A 124 2.72 -11.87 11.74
CA LYS A 124 3.47 -11.71 10.48
C LYS A 124 2.54 -11.68 9.27
N GLY A 125 1.44 -10.90 9.37
CA GLY A 125 0.44 -10.80 8.32
C GLY A 125 1.02 -10.39 6.97
N ASP A 126 0.45 -10.92 5.90
CA ASP A 126 0.83 -10.56 4.53
C ASP A 126 -0.03 -9.43 3.97
N ILE A 127 -1.24 -9.28 4.52
CA ILE A 127 -2.15 -8.18 4.22
C ILE A 127 -3.07 -7.91 5.42
N PHE A 128 -3.35 -6.63 5.67
CA PHE A 128 -4.25 -6.15 6.71
C PHE A 128 -5.49 -5.52 6.07
N ILE A 129 -6.68 -6.02 6.43
CA ILE A 129 -7.96 -5.55 5.92
C ILE A 129 -8.80 -5.09 7.11
N SER A 130 -8.99 -3.77 7.24
CA SER A 130 -9.83 -3.19 8.29
C SER A 130 -11.22 -2.88 7.74
N ILE A 131 -12.24 -3.41 8.38
CA ILE A 131 -13.64 -3.27 7.97
C ILE A 131 -14.28 -2.15 8.81
N HIS A 132 -14.84 -1.16 8.11
CA HIS A 132 -15.48 0.00 8.69
C HIS A 132 -16.80 0.35 7.98
N CYS A 133 -17.57 1.27 8.59
CA CYS A 133 -18.73 1.88 7.98
C CYS A 133 -18.60 3.39 8.06
N ASN A 134 -18.70 4.05 6.91
CA ASN A 134 -18.61 5.49 6.79
C ASN A 134 -19.85 6.19 7.36
N SER A 135 -19.73 7.48 7.64
CA SER A 135 -20.82 8.34 8.06
C SER A 135 -20.55 9.79 7.67
N LEU A 136 -21.54 10.50 7.16
CA LEU A 136 -21.40 11.91 6.89
C LEU A 136 -21.76 12.74 8.12
N PRO A 137 -20.98 13.78 8.45
CA PRO A 137 -21.30 14.69 9.53
C PRO A 137 -22.58 15.50 9.21
N ASP A 138 -23.33 15.87 10.24
CA ASP A 138 -24.47 16.76 10.13
C ASP A 138 -24.08 18.07 9.47
N ARG A 139 -25.00 18.62 8.67
CA ARG A 139 -24.85 19.93 8.04
C ARG A 139 -25.41 21.03 8.92
N ILE A 140 -24.75 22.17 8.92
CA ILE A 140 -25.29 23.40 9.54
C ILE A 140 -25.97 24.20 8.46
N VAL A 141 -27.28 24.30 8.57
CA VAL A 141 -28.12 25.13 7.66
C VAL A 141 -28.44 26.44 8.37
N ARG A 142 -28.36 27.56 7.64
CA ARG A 142 -28.78 28.88 8.11
C ARG A 142 -30.14 29.23 7.51
N SER A 143 -31.10 29.60 8.36
CA SER A 143 -32.38 30.18 7.89
C SER A 143 -32.17 31.59 7.36
N ALA A 144 -33.18 32.13 6.66
CA ALA A 144 -33.19 33.52 6.21
C ALA A 144 -33.03 34.53 7.38
N SER A 145 -33.45 34.16 8.58
CA SER A 145 -33.28 34.96 9.82
C SER A 145 -31.90 34.80 10.46
N GLY A 146 -30.95 34.07 9.83
CA GLY A 146 -29.59 33.85 10.34
C GLY A 146 -29.44 32.74 11.40
N LYS A 147 -30.56 32.11 11.82
CA LYS A 147 -30.55 31.02 12.80
C LYS A 147 -29.85 29.79 12.23
N LYS A 148 -28.87 29.26 12.95
CA LYS A 148 -28.15 28.01 12.62
C LYS A 148 -28.93 26.81 13.14
N THR A 149 -29.24 25.87 12.28
CA THR A 149 -29.85 24.57 12.65
C THR A 149 -28.98 23.44 12.16
N ARG A 150 -28.73 22.44 13.00
CA ARG A 150 -28.04 21.21 12.64
C ARG A 150 -29.04 20.26 11.98
N VAL A 151 -28.76 19.81 10.77
CA VAL A 151 -29.58 18.89 9.99
C VAL A 151 -28.75 17.65 9.64
N ALA A 152 -29.32 16.48 9.90
CA ALA A 152 -28.69 15.21 9.60
C ALA A 152 -28.34 15.11 8.11
N ASN A 153 -27.10 14.73 7.80
CA ASN A 153 -26.66 14.49 6.44
C ASN A 153 -26.64 12.97 6.16
N ARG A 154 -27.65 12.50 5.46
CA ARG A 154 -27.84 11.07 5.14
C ARG A 154 -27.67 10.77 3.66
N SER A 155 -26.92 11.61 2.93
CA SER A 155 -26.76 11.49 1.48
C SER A 155 -25.57 10.62 1.04
N GLY A 156 -24.74 10.17 1.98
CA GLY A 156 -23.61 9.30 1.67
C GLY A 156 -24.07 7.94 1.16
N LYS A 157 -23.46 7.43 0.11
CA LYS A 157 -23.76 6.11 -0.47
C LYS A 157 -22.51 5.48 -1.07
N GLY A 158 -22.38 4.18 -0.89
CA GLY A 158 -21.36 3.37 -1.53
C GLY A 158 -20.10 3.20 -0.69
N VAL A 159 -19.04 2.74 -1.32
CA VAL A 159 -17.79 2.34 -0.66
C VAL A 159 -16.71 3.41 -0.81
N LEU A 160 -15.79 3.44 0.15
CA LEU A 160 -14.57 4.23 0.08
C LEU A 160 -13.41 3.36 0.58
N LEU A 161 -12.29 3.40 -0.13
CA LEU A 161 -11.10 2.64 0.24
C LEU A 161 -10.02 3.60 0.73
N LEU A 162 -9.49 3.32 1.92
CA LEU A 162 -8.42 4.12 2.50
C LEU A 162 -7.12 3.31 2.52
N VAL A 163 -6.07 3.91 2.00
CA VAL A 163 -4.71 3.42 2.14
C VAL A 163 -3.88 4.41 2.94
N TYR A 164 -2.82 3.92 3.54
CA TYR A 164 -1.95 4.78 4.34
C TYR A 164 -1.29 5.87 3.48
N GLY A 165 -1.39 7.11 3.96
CA GLY A 165 -0.73 8.27 3.36
C GLY A 165 0.50 8.72 4.18
N PHE A 166 1.46 9.36 3.54
CA PHE A 166 2.81 9.70 4.08
C PHE A 166 2.87 10.59 5.34
N HIS A 167 1.80 10.80 6.05
CA HIS A 167 1.75 11.76 7.16
C HIS A 167 2.38 11.25 8.47
N ARG A 168 2.67 9.93 8.58
CA ARG A 168 3.16 9.27 9.78
C ARG A 168 4.25 8.24 9.51
N THR A 169 5.26 8.66 8.75
CA THR A 169 6.35 7.79 8.30
C THR A 169 7.15 7.16 9.43
N LYS A 170 7.29 7.84 10.57
CA LYS A 170 8.04 7.33 11.73
C LYS A 170 7.36 6.15 12.40
N GLU A 171 6.03 6.14 12.46
CA GLU A 171 5.26 5.04 13.02
C GLU A 171 5.36 3.79 12.13
N GLU A 172 5.28 3.97 10.81
CA GLU A 172 5.47 2.90 9.83
C GLU A 172 6.90 2.33 9.88
N GLU A 173 7.91 3.19 9.93
CA GLU A 173 9.32 2.80 10.04
C GLU A 173 9.56 1.95 11.30
N LYS A 174 9.00 2.37 12.44
CA LYS A 174 9.09 1.61 13.68
C LYS A 174 8.45 0.23 13.54
N ALA A 175 7.24 0.15 12.99
CA ALA A 175 6.54 -1.12 12.80
C ALA A 175 7.32 -2.09 11.90
N ILE A 176 7.87 -1.60 10.79
CA ILE A 176 8.69 -2.40 9.88
C ILE A 176 9.96 -2.88 10.58
N LYS A 177 10.66 -1.99 11.29
CA LYS A 177 11.86 -2.33 12.04
C LYS A 177 11.59 -3.43 13.05
N ASP A 178 10.57 -3.23 13.89
CA ASP A 178 10.27 -4.14 15.00
C ASP A 178 9.73 -5.50 14.53
N THR A 179 9.21 -5.60 13.30
CA THR A 179 8.54 -6.81 12.80
C THR A 179 9.34 -7.55 11.72
N ARG A 180 9.92 -6.84 10.78
CA ARG A 180 10.52 -7.45 9.58
C ARG A 180 12.04 -7.49 9.62
N LEU A 181 12.67 -6.45 10.15
CA LEU A 181 14.12 -6.40 10.19
C LEU A 181 14.71 -7.20 11.36
N SER A 182 13.91 -7.49 12.40
CA SER A 182 14.32 -8.35 13.51
C SER A 182 14.35 -9.85 13.18
N ASP A 183 13.73 -10.26 12.06
CA ASP A 183 13.60 -11.67 11.67
C ASP A 183 14.66 -12.13 10.65
N GLU A 184 15.46 -11.23 10.11
CA GLU A 184 16.53 -11.62 9.18
C GLU A 184 17.72 -12.13 10.01
N GLU A 185 17.84 -13.46 10.13
CA GLU A 185 18.88 -14.17 10.91
C GLU A 185 20.33 -13.81 10.52
N GLU A 186 20.52 -13.11 9.39
CA GLU A 186 21.83 -12.62 8.94
C GLU A 186 22.19 -11.23 9.51
N MET A 187 21.29 -10.56 10.23
CA MET A 187 21.54 -9.23 10.80
C MET A 187 21.63 -9.26 12.32
N ASP A 188 22.52 -10.08 12.87
CA ASP A 188 22.94 -10.03 14.30
C ASP A 188 23.63 -8.71 14.69
N ALA A 189 23.81 -7.80 13.76
CA ALA A 189 24.23 -6.44 14.04
C ALA A 189 22.98 -5.61 14.39
N VAL A 190 22.98 -5.03 15.59
CA VAL A 190 22.07 -3.93 15.95
C VAL A 190 21.96 -2.97 14.75
N ILE A 191 20.82 -2.98 14.09
CA ILE A 191 20.59 -2.11 12.92
C ILE A 191 20.71 -0.68 13.42
N ASP A 192 21.84 -0.05 13.16
CA ASP A 192 21.99 1.38 13.39
C ASP A 192 20.99 2.11 12.48
N PRO A 193 20.03 2.85 13.04
CA PRO A 193 19.08 3.62 12.22
C PRO A 193 19.76 4.61 11.28
N ASN A 194 21.03 4.91 11.49
CA ASN A 194 21.84 5.77 10.62
C ASN A 194 22.65 4.98 9.58
N ASP A 195 22.58 3.66 9.59
CA ASP A 195 23.24 2.84 8.55
C ASP A 195 22.54 3.05 7.20
N PRO A 196 23.26 3.51 6.17
CA PRO A 196 22.69 3.70 4.84
C PRO A 196 22.03 2.43 4.26
N ALA A 197 22.56 1.24 4.55
CA ALA A 197 21.97 -0.01 4.08
C ALA A 197 20.62 -0.30 4.73
N ALA A 198 20.50 -0.08 6.05
CA ALA A 198 19.24 -0.22 6.79
C ALA A 198 18.19 0.81 6.29
N MET A 199 18.62 2.04 6.00
CA MET A 199 17.73 3.07 5.43
C MET A 199 17.22 2.68 4.03
N ILE A 200 18.06 2.11 3.19
CA ILE A 200 17.68 1.64 1.85
C ILE A 200 16.64 0.52 1.98
N LEU A 201 16.91 -0.48 2.80
CA LEU A 201 16.02 -1.61 3.03
C LEU A 201 14.66 -1.16 3.59
N MET A 202 14.66 -0.25 4.57
CA MET A 202 13.45 0.35 5.12
C MET A 202 12.59 1.03 4.03
N ASN A 203 13.22 1.83 3.18
CA ASN A 203 12.53 2.51 2.09
C ASN A 203 11.97 1.53 1.04
N GLU A 204 12.66 0.41 0.80
CA GLU A 204 12.15 -0.64 -0.09
C GLU A 204 10.91 -1.32 0.51
N TYR A 205 10.87 -1.62 1.82
CA TYR A 205 9.66 -2.15 2.48
C TYR A 205 8.49 -1.17 2.39
N LYS A 206 8.70 0.11 2.72
CA LYS A 206 7.66 1.15 2.63
C LYS A 206 7.10 1.26 1.22
N ARG A 207 7.98 1.32 0.22
CA ARG A 207 7.58 1.37 -1.20
C ARG A 207 6.79 0.13 -1.62
N LYS A 208 7.24 -1.05 -1.20
CA LYS A 208 6.59 -2.33 -1.50
C LYS A 208 5.19 -2.40 -0.89
N TYR A 209 5.06 -2.11 0.41
CA TYR A 209 3.78 -2.19 1.11
C TYR A 209 2.78 -1.18 0.57
N ARG A 210 3.21 0.04 0.33
CA ARG A 210 2.35 1.04 -0.29
C ARG A 210 1.87 0.60 -1.68
N LYS A 211 2.77 0.14 -2.54
CA LYS A 211 2.41 -0.34 -3.88
C LYS A 211 1.38 -1.47 -3.81
N GLN A 212 1.56 -2.41 -2.90
CA GLN A 212 0.63 -3.53 -2.71
C GLN A 212 -0.69 -3.09 -2.09
N SER A 213 -0.68 -2.15 -1.13
CA SER A 213 -1.92 -1.56 -0.57
C SER A 213 -2.75 -0.88 -1.64
N VAL A 214 -2.14 -0.03 -2.46
CA VAL A 214 -2.82 0.66 -3.56
C VAL A 214 -3.31 -0.35 -4.60
N ARG A 215 -2.50 -1.38 -4.92
CA ARG A 215 -2.92 -2.42 -5.88
C ARG A 215 -4.15 -3.19 -5.37
N PHE A 216 -4.13 -3.63 -4.11
CA PHE A 216 -5.27 -4.33 -3.52
C PHE A 216 -6.52 -3.43 -3.44
N ALA A 217 -6.37 -2.18 -3.02
CA ALA A 217 -7.47 -1.22 -3.03
C ALA A 217 -8.02 -1.01 -4.45
N SER A 218 -7.17 -1.00 -5.49
CA SER A 218 -7.61 -0.88 -6.88
C SER A 218 -8.43 -2.09 -7.33
N ILE A 219 -8.01 -3.30 -6.97
CA ILE A 219 -8.77 -4.52 -7.27
C ILE A 219 -10.11 -4.49 -6.53
N LEU A 220 -10.12 -4.16 -5.24
CA LEU A 220 -11.36 -4.01 -4.46
C LEU A 220 -12.32 -3.01 -5.07
N ASN A 221 -11.80 -1.83 -5.46
CA ASN A 221 -12.60 -0.78 -6.08
C ASN A 221 -13.27 -1.26 -7.37
N GLN A 222 -12.51 -1.95 -8.20
CA GLN A 222 -13.02 -2.52 -9.45
C GLN A 222 -14.09 -3.57 -9.19
N GLU A 223 -13.84 -4.51 -8.25
CA GLU A 223 -14.80 -5.55 -7.87
C GLU A 223 -16.12 -4.95 -7.34
N PHE A 224 -16.07 -3.94 -6.48
CA PHE A 224 -17.27 -3.27 -5.98
C PHE A 224 -18.07 -2.58 -7.09
N ILE A 225 -17.41 -1.96 -8.06
CA ILE A 225 -18.08 -1.26 -9.15
C ILE A 225 -18.62 -2.22 -10.19
N GLU A 226 -17.78 -3.13 -10.71
CA GLU A 226 -18.09 -3.93 -11.89
C GLU A 226 -18.94 -5.16 -11.56
N ASN A 227 -18.67 -5.82 -10.44
CA ASN A 227 -19.36 -7.05 -10.08
C ASN A 227 -20.55 -6.82 -9.14
N ASP A 228 -20.47 -5.84 -8.26
CA ASP A 228 -21.55 -5.58 -7.29
C ASP A 228 -22.42 -4.37 -7.68
N GLY A 229 -22.04 -3.60 -8.70
CA GLY A 229 -22.75 -2.37 -9.09
C GLY A 229 -22.77 -1.31 -8.00
N ARG A 230 -21.87 -1.41 -7.01
CA ARG A 230 -21.81 -0.45 -5.91
C ARG A 230 -21.20 0.87 -6.36
N ARG A 231 -21.78 1.97 -5.92
CA ARG A 231 -21.13 3.28 -6.05
C ARG A 231 -19.83 3.25 -5.26
N SER A 232 -18.77 3.81 -5.83
CA SER A 232 -17.49 3.99 -5.13
C SER A 232 -17.07 5.46 -5.11
N GLU A 233 -16.52 5.89 -4.00
CA GLU A 233 -15.82 7.18 -3.87
C GLU A 233 -14.32 7.06 -4.20
N GLY A 234 -13.89 5.87 -4.63
CA GLY A 234 -12.52 5.57 -5.04
C GLY A 234 -11.60 5.25 -3.88
N ILE A 235 -10.32 5.51 -4.11
CA ILE A 235 -9.23 5.25 -3.17
C ILE A 235 -8.70 6.59 -2.69
N ARG A 236 -8.54 6.73 -1.37
CA ARG A 236 -7.95 7.92 -0.76
C ARG A 236 -6.77 7.55 0.13
N GLU A 237 -5.76 8.38 0.09
CA GLU A 237 -4.66 8.31 1.04
C GLU A 237 -4.98 9.12 2.28
N GLN A 238 -4.92 8.47 3.42
CA GLN A 238 -5.22 9.12 4.69
C GLN A 238 -4.32 8.58 5.81
N GLY A 239 -3.95 9.43 6.76
CA GLY A 239 -3.14 9.05 7.92
C GLY A 239 -3.93 8.27 8.97
N VAL A 240 -4.50 7.14 8.59
CA VAL A 240 -5.28 6.27 9.48
C VAL A 240 -4.35 5.51 10.43
N LEU A 241 -4.55 5.66 11.73
CA LEU A 241 -3.63 5.15 12.76
C LEU A 241 -3.41 3.63 12.69
N VAL A 242 -4.47 2.85 12.51
CA VAL A 242 -4.35 1.39 12.44
C VAL A 242 -3.55 0.91 11.21
N LEU A 243 -3.57 1.68 10.12
CA LEU A 243 -2.81 1.33 8.93
C LEU A 243 -1.33 1.72 9.05
N CYS A 244 -1.02 2.87 9.67
CA CYS A 244 0.37 3.35 9.75
C CYS A 244 1.27 2.55 10.71
N HIS A 245 0.68 1.76 11.60
CA HIS A 245 1.42 0.87 12.50
C HIS A 245 1.53 -0.58 11.99
N SER A 246 1.01 -0.86 10.78
CA SER A 246 1.06 -2.20 10.18
C SER A 246 2.34 -2.37 9.35
N ALA A 247 3.14 -3.39 9.68
CA ALA A 247 4.35 -3.75 8.94
C ALA A 247 4.03 -4.66 7.73
N MET A 248 2.93 -4.36 7.03
CA MET A 248 2.44 -5.10 5.85
C MET A 248 1.55 -4.20 4.99
N PRO A 249 1.23 -4.60 3.75
CA PRO A 249 0.19 -3.95 2.95
C PRO A 249 -1.12 -3.87 3.74
N ALA A 250 -1.76 -2.68 3.76
CA ALA A 250 -2.92 -2.44 4.60
C ALA A 250 -3.96 -1.58 3.88
N VAL A 251 -5.23 -1.97 3.97
CA VAL A 251 -6.37 -1.24 3.41
C VAL A 251 -7.50 -1.19 4.43
N LEU A 252 -8.11 -0.01 4.61
CA LEU A 252 -9.36 0.15 5.32
C LEU A 252 -10.49 0.28 4.31
N VAL A 253 -11.52 -0.53 4.51
CA VAL A 253 -12.69 -0.62 3.63
C VAL A 253 -13.90 -0.02 4.35
N GLU A 254 -14.29 1.18 3.94
CA GLU A 254 -15.57 1.78 4.30
C GLU A 254 -16.65 1.13 3.44
N THR A 255 -17.36 0.17 4.00
CA THR A 255 -18.26 -0.73 3.26
C THR A 255 -19.59 -0.09 2.84
N GLY A 256 -19.91 1.06 3.42
CA GLY A 256 -21.13 1.84 3.15
C GLY A 256 -21.33 2.92 4.19
N TYR A 257 -22.38 3.72 4.04
CA TYR A 257 -22.70 4.84 4.94
C TYR A 257 -23.78 4.44 5.95
N ILE A 258 -23.39 4.07 7.16
CA ILE A 258 -24.31 3.56 8.19
C ILE A 258 -25.41 4.57 8.60
N ASN A 259 -25.15 5.88 8.46
CA ASN A 259 -26.14 6.91 8.74
C ASN A 259 -27.11 7.23 7.58
N ASN A 260 -26.98 6.55 6.44
CA ASN A 260 -27.96 6.56 5.36
C ASN A 260 -28.90 5.35 5.51
N PRO A 261 -30.23 5.52 5.56
CA PRO A 261 -31.16 4.41 5.82
C PRO A 261 -31.05 3.24 4.83
N ASP A 262 -30.93 3.52 3.52
CA ASP A 262 -30.81 2.46 2.49
C ASP A 262 -29.50 1.69 2.65
N GLU A 263 -28.41 2.38 2.99
CA GLU A 263 -27.11 1.77 3.23
C GLU A 263 -27.08 1.02 4.57
N GLU A 264 -27.74 1.54 5.60
CA GLU A 264 -27.88 0.86 6.89
C GLU A 264 -28.61 -0.47 6.72
N ASP A 265 -29.73 -0.48 5.96
CA ASP A 265 -30.47 -1.71 5.66
C ASP A 265 -29.60 -2.70 4.89
N TYR A 266 -28.86 -2.24 3.89
CA TYR A 266 -27.91 -3.08 3.12
C TYR A 266 -26.80 -3.65 4.02
N LEU A 267 -26.17 -2.82 4.85
CA LEU A 267 -25.05 -3.22 5.74
C LEU A 267 -25.49 -4.21 6.83
N ASN A 268 -26.77 -4.21 7.22
CA ASN A 268 -27.33 -5.13 8.20
C ASN A 268 -28.04 -6.34 7.58
N SER A 269 -28.23 -6.37 6.26
CA SER A 269 -28.85 -7.51 5.58
C SER A 269 -27.86 -8.65 5.39
N GLU A 270 -28.38 -9.87 5.41
CA GLU A 270 -27.59 -11.06 5.09
C GLU A 270 -27.00 -10.99 3.68
N GLU A 271 -27.81 -10.56 2.72
CA GLU A 271 -27.41 -10.41 1.32
C GLU A 271 -26.30 -9.37 1.14
N GLY A 272 -26.47 -8.17 1.69
CA GLY A 272 -25.49 -7.10 1.58
C GLY A 272 -24.14 -7.47 2.21
N GLN A 273 -24.15 -8.08 3.40
CA GLN A 273 -22.93 -8.55 4.05
C GLN A 273 -22.25 -9.66 3.24
N ASN A 274 -23.01 -10.62 2.71
CA ASN A 274 -22.46 -11.69 1.87
C ASN A 274 -21.87 -11.13 0.57
N GLN A 275 -22.50 -10.13 -0.03
CA GLN A 275 -21.99 -9.46 -1.22
C GLN A 275 -20.64 -8.76 -0.92
N ILE A 276 -20.55 -7.98 0.16
CA ILE A 276 -19.30 -7.33 0.59
C ILE A 276 -18.20 -8.37 0.78
N VAL A 277 -18.51 -9.47 1.48
CA VAL A 277 -17.56 -10.55 1.75
C VAL A 277 -17.08 -11.20 0.46
N ALA A 278 -18.00 -11.55 -0.44
CA ALA A 278 -17.67 -12.15 -1.74
C ALA A 278 -16.73 -11.25 -2.56
N THR A 279 -16.97 -9.95 -2.55
CA THR A 279 -16.12 -8.95 -3.22
C THR A 279 -14.71 -8.96 -2.67
N ILE A 280 -14.56 -8.93 -1.34
CA ILE A 280 -13.23 -8.95 -0.71
C ILE A 280 -12.50 -10.26 -1.02
N VAL A 281 -13.19 -11.40 -1.01
CA VAL A 281 -12.60 -12.71 -1.34
C VAL A 281 -12.17 -12.78 -2.81
N ARG A 282 -12.97 -12.28 -3.75
CA ARG A 282 -12.57 -12.20 -5.17
C ARG A 282 -11.33 -11.35 -5.35
N ALA A 283 -11.28 -10.20 -4.69
CA ALA A 283 -10.11 -9.32 -4.71
C ALA A 283 -8.86 -9.99 -4.12
N LEU A 284 -8.98 -10.74 -3.03
CA LEU A 284 -7.88 -11.51 -2.45
C LEU A 284 -7.38 -12.62 -3.39
N LYS A 285 -8.27 -13.33 -4.09
CA LYS A 285 -7.89 -14.33 -5.09
C LYS A 285 -7.11 -13.72 -6.24
N THR A 286 -7.57 -12.58 -6.74
CA THR A 286 -6.87 -11.84 -7.81
C THR A 286 -5.49 -11.39 -7.34
N LEU A 287 -5.40 -10.77 -6.14
CA LEU A 287 -4.12 -10.37 -5.58
C LEU A 287 -3.18 -11.56 -5.39
N LYS A 288 -3.67 -12.67 -4.82
CA LYS A 288 -2.89 -13.89 -4.60
C LYS A 288 -2.31 -14.41 -5.91
N THR A 289 -3.13 -14.49 -6.95
CA THR A 289 -2.68 -14.92 -8.29
C THR A 289 -1.58 -13.99 -8.83
N GLU A 290 -1.73 -12.68 -8.68
CA GLU A 290 -0.74 -11.71 -9.17
C GLU A 290 0.61 -11.77 -8.44
N VAL A 291 0.58 -11.98 -7.13
CA VAL A 291 1.82 -11.94 -6.32
C VAL A 291 2.55 -13.30 -6.30
N GLU A 292 1.86 -14.38 -6.65
CA GLU A 292 2.43 -15.73 -6.71
C GLU A 292 2.82 -16.16 -8.14
N ALA A 293 2.41 -15.39 -9.17
CA ALA A 293 2.80 -15.62 -10.56
C ALA A 293 4.26 -15.24 -10.81
#